data_598b7cfe8df5e643584432ef158d3bb9
#
_entry.id   598b7cfe8df5e643584432ef158d3bb9
#
_cell.length_a   1.000
_cell.length_b   1.000
_cell.length_c   1.000
_cell.angle_alpha   90.00
_cell.angle_beta   90.00
_cell.angle_gamma   90.00
#
_symmetry.space_group_name_H-M   'P 1'
#
loop_
_entity.id
_entity.type
_entity.pdbx_description
1 polymer ?
#
loop_
_entity_poly.entity_id
_entity_poly.type
_entity_poly.pdbx_seq_one_letter_code
_entity_poly.pdbx_strand_id
1 'polypeptide(L)'
;TDGTANMYFLNPETFERLSQVEVRDENGPVVYLNELEYIQGRVFANVWQSDRIAVIDPEDGRVTNWIDLAGLLAPQDRSGADVLNGIAFDTETSRLFVTGKRWPKLFEIELVPAAQPFLGHNLSVVRGHESGRAD
;
A
#
# COMPACT_ATOMS: atom_id res chain seq x y z
N THR A 1 -0.79 11.68 -5.58
CA THR A 1 -2.12 11.84 -4.94
C THR A 1 -2.15 13.10 -4.09
N ASP A 2 -3.34 13.52 -3.70
CA ASP A 2 -3.58 14.70 -2.86
C ASP A 2 -4.54 14.39 -1.70
N GLY A 3 -4.74 13.11 -1.41
CA GLY A 3 -5.69 12.63 -0.42
C GLY A 3 -7.11 12.44 -0.92
N THR A 4 -7.41 12.88 -2.15
CA THR A 4 -8.67 12.53 -2.84
C THR A 4 -8.57 11.12 -3.43
N ALA A 5 -9.62 10.68 -4.13
CA ALA A 5 -9.58 9.44 -4.89
C ALA A 5 -8.81 9.55 -6.22
N ASN A 6 -8.26 10.73 -6.54
CA ASN A 6 -7.56 10.92 -7.80
C ASN A 6 -6.09 10.54 -7.70
N MET A 7 -5.65 9.72 -8.65
CA MET A 7 -4.25 9.43 -8.91
C MET A 7 -3.82 10.19 -10.17
N TYR A 8 -2.75 10.99 -10.06
CA TYR A 8 -2.26 11.85 -11.13
C TYR A 8 -1.00 11.28 -11.72
N PHE A 9 -0.88 11.37 -13.03
CA PHE A 9 0.32 11.05 -13.79
C PHE A 9 0.97 12.35 -14.23
N LEU A 10 2.23 12.52 -13.89
CA LEU A 10 2.98 13.74 -14.15
C LEU A 10 4.14 13.46 -15.11
N ASN A 11 4.50 14.47 -15.89
CA ASN A 11 5.75 14.46 -16.61
C ASN A 11 6.92 14.49 -15.60
N PRO A 12 7.89 13.56 -15.66
CA PRO A 12 8.96 13.48 -14.67
C PRO A 12 9.95 14.67 -14.70
N GLU A 13 10.01 15.41 -15.81
CA GLU A 13 10.91 16.55 -15.96
C GLU A 13 10.23 17.88 -15.64
N THR A 14 8.98 18.08 -16.12
CA THR A 14 8.27 19.35 -15.99
C THR A 14 7.26 19.37 -14.84
N PHE A 15 6.92 18.20 -14.29
CA PHE A 15 5.85 17.98 -13.30
C PHE A 15 4.45 18.41 -13.77
N GLU A 16 4.28 18.65 -15.07
CA GLU A 16 2.97 18.93 -15.66
C GLU A 16 2.08 17.68 -15.58
N ARG A 17 0.82 17.90 -15.29
CA ARG A 17 -0.16 16.81 -15.25
C ARG A 17 -0.45 16.31 -16.67
N LEU A 18 -0.15 15.03 -16.92
CA LEU A 18 -0.41 14.36 -18.18
C LEU A 18 -1.83 13.76 -18.21
N SER A 19 -2.21 13.09 -17.12
CA SER A 19 -3.52 12.45 -16.98
C SER A 19 -3.89 12.23 -15.53
N GLN A 20 -5.11 11.78 -15.30
CA GLN A 20 -5.58 11.32 -13.98
C GLN A 20 -6.58 10.18 -14.15
N VAL A 21 -6.68 9.35 -13.13
CA VAL A 21 -7.73 8.34 -12.96
C VAL A 21 -8.34 8.45 -11.57
N GLU A 22 -9.64 8.16 -11.46
CA GLU A 22 -10.28 8.02 -10.16
C GLU A 22 -10.07 6.60 -9.64
N VAL A 23 -9.45 6.48 -8.47
CA VAL A 23 -9.27 5.19 -7.81
C VAL A 23 -10.56 4.77 -7.14
N ARG A 24 -11.04 3.56 -7.45
CA ARG A 24 -12.31 3.04 -6.95
C ARG A 24 -12.29 1.53 -6.76
N ASP A 25 -13.04 1.06 -5.80
CA ASP A 25 -13.42 -0.34 -5.64
C ASP A 25 -14.93 -0.52 -5.90
N GLU A 26 -15.47 -1.68 -5.54
CA GLU A 26 -16.90 -1.97 -5.71
C GLU A 26 -17.83 -1.11 -4.83
N ASN A 27 -17.29 -0.49 -3.77
CA ASN A 27 -18.05 0.36 -2.85
C ASN A 27 -18.01 1.84 -3.26
N GLY A 28 -17.20 2.20 -4.26
CA GLY A 28 -17.05 3.54 -4.78
C GLY A 28 -15.63 4.09 -4.73
N PRO A 29 -15.47 5.42 -4.77
CA PRO A 29 -14.17 6.07 -4.76
C PRO A 29 -13.37 5.77 -3.49
N VAL A 30 -12.08 5.44 -3.65
CA VAL A 30 -11.14 5.22 -2.54
C VAL A 30 -10.37 6.51 -2.27
N VAL A 31 -10.71 7.18 -1.18
CA VAL A 31 -10.07 8.43 -0.74
C VAL A 31 -8.91 8.15 0.23
N TYR A 32 -8.19 9.22 0.59
CA TYR A 32 -7.04 9.18 1.50
C TYR A 32 -5.86 8.38 0.97
N LEU A 33 -5.72 8.28 -0.34
CA LEU A 33 -4.52 7.72 -0.97
C LEU A 33 -3.31 8.57 -0.56
N ASN A 34 -2.26 7.91 -0.08
CA ASN A 34 -1.11 8.59 0.49
C ASN A 34 0.18 8.17 -0.20
N GLU A 35 1.00 7.36 0.41
CA GLU A 35 2.25 6.88 -0.17
C GLU A 35 1.98 5.83 -1.25
N LEU A 36 2.73 5.90 -2.34
CA LEU A 36 2.55 5.07 -3.53
C LEU A 36 3.86 4.38 -3.92
N GLU A 37 3.75 3.14 -4.35
CA GLU A 37 4.85 2.39 -4.97
C GLU A 37 4.37 1.69 -6.25
N TYR A 38 5.15 1.82 -7.34
CA TYR A 38 4.82 1.12 -8.59
C TYR A 38 5.54 -0.22 -8.64
N ILE A 39 4.76 -1.30 -8.67
CA ILE A 39 5.28 -2.67 -8.59
C ILE A 39 4.67 -3.50 -9.71
N GLN A 40 5.50 -3.95 -10.65
CA GLN A 40 5.13 -4.92 -11.69
C GLN A 40 3.79 -4.61 -12.40
N GLY A 41 3.62 -3.36 -12.83
CA GLY A 41 2.44 -2.94 -13.58
C GLY A 41 1.23 -2.52 -12.72
N ARG A 42 1.38 -2.47 -11.40
CA ARG A 42 0.34 -2.04 -10.47
C ARG A 42 0.85 -0.92 -9.56
N VAL A 43 -0.06 -0.08 -9.09
CA VAL A 43 0.25 0.92 -8.07
C VAL A 43 -0.26 0.40 -6.72
N PHE A 44 0.64 0.31 -5.77
CA PHE A 44 0.34 -0.01 -4.37
C PHE A 44 0.22 1.31 -3.62
N ALA A 45 -0.90 1.53 -2.93
CA ALA A 45 -1.18 2.78 -2.25
C ALA A 45 -1.56 2.55 -0.79
N ASN A 46 -0.85 3.19 0.13
CA ASN A 46 -1.33 3.28 1.51
C ASN A 46 -2.62 4.11 1.55
N VAL A 47 -3.61 3.63 2.29
CA VAL A 47 -4.81 4.42 2.61
C VAL A 47 -4.65 4.98 4.01
N TRP A 48 -4.56 6.31 4.13
CA TRP A 48 -4.28 7.00 5.38
C TRP A 48 -5.32 6.68 6.46
N GLN A 49 -4.86 6.52 7.70
CA GLN A 49 -5.64 6.09 8.86
C GLN A 49 -6.24 4.68 8.73
N SER A 50 -5.67 3.85 7.88
CA SER A 50 -6.03 2.44 7.80
C SER A 50 -4.79 1.55 7.82
N ASP A 51 -4.96 0.29 8.15
CA ASP A 51 -3.91 -0.73 8.05
C ASP A 51 -3.97 -1.46 6.69
N ARG A 52 -4.41 -0.77 5.63
CA ARG A 52 -4.64 -1.37 4.32
C ARG A 52 -3.84 -0.69 3.21
N ILE A 53 -3.44 -1.49 2.23
CA ILE A 53 -2.87 -1.04 0.98
C ILE A 53 -3.82 -1.44 -0.15
N ALA A 54 -4.17 -0.48 -1.01
CA ALA A 54 -4.89 -0.74 -2.25
C ALA A 54 -3.90 -1.12 -3.35
N VAL A 55 -4.18 -2.19 -4.08
CA VAL A 55 -3.47 -2.56 -5.32
C VAL A 55 -4.32 -2.10 -6.49
N ILE A 56 -3.82 -1.14 -7.24
CA ILE A 56 -4.58 -0.36 -8.22
C ILE A 56 -4.09 -0.67 -9.63
N ASP A 57 -5.02 -0.87 -10.55
CA ASP A 57 -4.71 -0.84 -11.98
C ASP A 57 -4.51 0.62 -12.42
N PRO A 58 -3.31 1.02 -12.89
CA PRO A 58 -3.05 2.40 -13.27
C PRO A 58 -3.78 2.85 -14.54
N GLU A 59 -4.31 1.93 -15.35
CA GLU A 59 -5.00 2.28 -16.61
C GLU A 59 -6.39 2.83 -16.35
N ASP A 60 -7.13 2.25 -15.40
CA ASP A 60 -8.54 2.59 -15.15
C ASP A 60 -8.84 3.02 -13.70
N GLY A 61 -7.84 2.97 -12.82
CA GLY A 61 -7.99 3.33 -11.40
C GLY A 61 -8.69 2.29 -10.54
N ARG A 62 -9.02 1.11 -11.09
CA ARG A 62 -9.71 0.07 -10.33
C ARG A 62 -8.80 -0.59 -9.30
N VAL A 63 -9.28 -0.71 -8.06
CA VAL A 63 -8.64 -1.54 -7.05
C VAL A 63 -8.87 -3.01 -7.39
N THR A 64 -7.79 -3.72 -7.70
CA THR A 64 -7.83 -5.14 -8.05
C THR A 64 -7.71 -6.04 -6.82
N ASN A 65 -7.00 -5.57 -5.80
CA ASN A 65 -6.74 -6.30 -4.56
C ASN A 65 -6.61 -5.32 -3.39
N TRP A 66 -6.89 -5.84 -2.19
CA TRP A 66 -6.56 -5.19 -0.93
C TRP A 66 -5.53 -6.02 -0.17
N ILE A 67 -4.56 -5.37 0.46
CA ILE A 67 -3.62 -5.98 1.38
C ILE A 67 -3.99 -5.50 2.78
N ASP A 68 -4.29 -6.43 3.67
CA ASP A 68 -4.62 -6.14 5.06
C ASP A 68 -3.37 -6.39 5.94
N LEU A 69 -2.91 -5.35 6.60
CA LEU A 69 -1.74 -5.33 7.47
C LEU A 69 -2.13 -5.13 8.96
N ALA A 70 -3.42 -5.29 9.27
CA ALA A 70 -3.91 -5.16 10.63
C ALA A 70 -3.16 -6.12 11.57
N GLY A 71 -2.59 -5.58 12.64
CA GLY A 71 -1.83 -6.36 13.61
C GLY A 71 -0.37 -6.61 13.26
N LEU A 72 0.13 -6.14 12.12
CA LEU A 72 1.54 -6.28 11.73
C LEU A 72 2.48 -5.65 12.78
N LEU A 73 2.19 -4.41 13.19
CA LEU A 73 2.90 -3.77 14.30
C LEU A 73 2.35 -4.29 15.62
N ALA A 74 3.19 -4.98 16.38
CA ALA A 74 2.82 -5.55 17.66
C ALA A 74 2.39 -4.47 18.69
N PRO A 75 1.47 -4.76 19.62
CA PRO A 75 0.97 -3.79 20.59
C PRO A 75 2.05 -3.07 21.39
N GLN A 76 3.12 -3.78 21.78
CA GLN A 76 4.24 -3.21 22.52
C GLN A 76 5.05 -2.17 21.73
N ASP A 77 5.00 -2.21 20.39
CA ASP A 77 5.72 -1.32 19.50
C ASP A 77 4.88 -0.10 19.07
N ARG A 78 3.61 -0.05 19.46
CA ARG A 78 2.67 1.01 19.06
C ARG A 78 2.86 2.32 19.85
N SER A 79 3.59 2.29 20.96
CA SER A 79 3.81 3.50 21.76
C SER A 79 4.62 4.53 20.97
N GLY A 80 3.99 5.66 20.64
CA GLY A 80 4.59 6.71 19.83
C GLY A 80 4.66 6.45 18.33
N ALA A 81 4.21 5.29 17.86
CA ALA A 81 4.00 5.01 16.43
C ALA A 81 2.79 5.79 15.89
N ASP A 82 2.85 6.12 14.62
CA ASP A 82 1.78 6.78 13.86
C ASP A 82 1.27 5.80 12.78
N VAL A 83 0.59 6.28 11.76
CA VAL A 83 -0.08 5.46 10.74
C VAL A 83 0.90 4.64 9.89
N LEU A 84 0.42 3.51 9.39
CA LEU A 84 1.05 2.77 8.30
C LEU A 84 1.26 3.72 7.11
N ASN A 85 2.51 3.87 6.66
CA ASN A 85 2.85 4.71 5.52
C ASN A 85 4.30 4.48 5.09
N GLY A 86 4.48 3.69 4.08
CA GLY A 86 5.76 3.35 3.48
C GLY A 86 5.72 1.99 2.84
N ILE A 87 5.99 1.96 1.54
CA ILE A 87 6.06 0.76 0.72
C ILE A 87 7.36 0.85 -0.08
N ALA A 88 8.10 -0.24 -0.18
CA ALA A 88 9.26 -0.32 -1.05
C ALA A 88 9.36 -1.71 -1.66
N PHE A 89 9.71 -1.79 -2.92
CA PHE A 89 9.88 -3.04 -3.62
C PHE A 89 11.28 -3.15 -4.20
N ASP A 90 12.01 -4.17 -3.77
CA ASP A 90 13.30 -4.54 -4.35
C ASP A 90 13.08 -5.40 -5.61
N THR A 91 13.31 -4.83 -6.76
CA THR A 91 13.12 -5.48 -8.06
C THR A 91 14.13 -6.60 -8.33
N GLU A 92 15.32 -6.54 -7.73
CA GLU A 92 16.37 -7.55 -7.94
C GLU A 92 16.05 -8.85 -7.20
N THR A 93 15.57 -8.73 -5.97
CA THR A 93 15.24 -9.88 -5.11
C THR A 93 13.75 -10.17 -5.01
N SER A 94 12.89 -9.34 -5.62
CA SER A 94 11.42 -9.43 -5.54
C SER A 94 10.89 -9.40 -4.11
N ARG A 95 11.52 -8.60 -3.24
CA ARG A 95 11.14 -8.46 -1.83
C ARG A 95 10.31 -7.21 -1.63
N LEU A 96 9.23 -7.34 -0.88
CA LEU A 96 8.32 -6.25 -0.55
C LEU A 96 8.48 -5.85 0.91
N PHE A 97 8.63 -4.55 1.15
CA PHE A 97 8.82 -3.98 2.48
C PHE A 97 7.74 -2.96 2.79
N VAL A 98 7.31 -2.93 4.05
CA VAL A 98 6.39 -1.93 4.56
C VAL A 98 6.82 -1.41 5.93
N THR A 99 6.46 -0.17 6.21
CA THR A 99 6.67 0.47 7.50
C THR A 99 5.57 1.48 7.79
N GLY A 100 5.68 2.21 8.86
CA GLY A 100 4.79 3.32 9.19
C GLY A 100 5.55 4.52 9.73
N LYS A 101 4.86 5.65 9.81
CA LYS A 101 5.41 6.87 10.41
C LYS A 101 5.77 6.61 11.86
N ARG A 102 7.04 6.88 12.21
CA ARG A 102 7.58 6.68 13.55
C ARG A 102 7.49 5.22 14.04
N TRP A 103 7.33 4.27 13.14
CA TRP A 103 7.42 2.87 13.53
C TRP A 103 8.86 2.50 13.87
N PRO A 104 9.09 1.70 14.91
CA PRO A 104 10.43 1.24 15.26
C PRO A 104 10.96 0.12 14.37
N LYS A 105 10.13 -0.35 13.41
CA LYS A 105 10.40 -1.54 12.60
C LYS A 105 10.08 -1.32 11.13
N LEU A 106 10.86 -1.97 10.28
CA LEU A 106 10.60 -2.23 8.88
C LEU A 106 10.25 -3.72 8.75
N PHE A 107 9.20 -4.03 8.00
CA PHE A 107 8.75 -5.40 7.78
C PHE A 107 8.98 -5.81 6.33
N GLU A 108 9.64 -6.94 6.13
CA GLU A 108 9.54 -7.67 4.88
C GLU A 108 8.26 -8.50 4.90
N ILE A 109 7.45 -8.40 3.86
CA ILE A 109 6.16 -9.08 3.80
C ILE A 109 6.05 -9.98 2.57
N GLU A 110 5.36 -11.09 2.74
CA GLU A 110 4.96 -11.98 1.66
C GLU A 110 3.43 -11.93 1.51
N LEU A 111 2.98 -11.72 0.28
CA LEU A 111 1.55 -11.71 -0.03
C LEU A 111 1.05 -13.14 -0.21
N VAL A 112 0.12 -13.55 0.63
CA VAL A 112 -0.54 -14.85 0.52
C VAL A 112 -2.03 -14.64 0.23
N PRO A 113 -2.64 -15.47 -0.63
CA PRO A 113 -4.08 -15.39 -0.88
C PRO A 113 -4.86 -15.55 0.44
N ALA A 114 -5.91 -14.78 0.62
CA ALA A 114 -6.82 -14.97 1.76
C ALA A 114 -7.45 -16.36 1.71
N ALA A 115 -7.57 -17.01 2.86
CA ALA A 115 -8.14 -18.36 2.98
C ALA A 115 -9.60 -18.45 2.54
N GLN A 116 -10.32 -17.32 2.51
CA GLN A 116 -11.66 -17.19 1.90
C GLN A 116 -11.81 -15.78 1.28
N PRO A 117 -12.35 -15.67 0.06
CA PRO A 117 -12.70 -14.36 -0.50
C PRO A 117 -13.85 -13.78 0.33
N PHE A 118 -13.57 -12.74 1.11
CA PHE A 118 -14.60 -11.95 1.75
C PHE A 118 -15.28 -11.11 0.66
N LEU A 119 -16.52 -11.44 0.30
CA LEU A 119 -17.40 -10.66 -0.59
C LEU A 119 -16.68 -10.08 -1.84
N GLY A 120 -16.11 -10.95 -2.69
CA GLY A 120 -15.60 -10.53 -4.00
C GLY A 120 -14.22 -9.87 -4.02
N HIS A 121 -13.59 -9.65 -2.89
CA HIS A 121 -12.22 -9.13 -2.81
C HIS A 121 -11.19 -10.24 -2.65
N ASN A 122 -10.14 -10.20 -3.46
CA ASN A 122 -8.91 -10.93 -3.20
C ASN A 122 -8.14 -10.20 -2.08
N LEU A 123 -8.43 -10.52 -0.83
CA LEU A 123 -7.62 -10.08 0.30
C LEU A 123 -6.35 -10.92 0.36
N SER A 124 -5.19 -10.29 0.30
CA SER A 124 -3.93 -10.95 0.60
C SER A 124 -3.64 -10.78 2.10
N VAL A 125 -3.46 -11.89 2.80
CA VAL A 125 -3.00 -11.89 4.19
C VAL A 125 -1.47 -11.91 4.17
N VAL A 126 -0.88 -11.17 5.08
CA VAL A 126 0.58 -10.96 5.13
C VAL A 126 1.22 -11.88 6.16
N ARG A 127 2.31 -12.53 5.78
CA ARG A 127 3.30 -13.06 6.73
C ARG A 127 4.46 -12.07 6.78
N GLY A 128 4.59 -11.34 7.88
CA GLY A 128 5.69 -10.41 8.09
C GLY A 128 6.86 -11.09 8.78
N HIS A 129 8.07 -10.86 8.28
CA HIS A 129 9.31 -11.12 8.98
C HIS A 129 9.94 -9.79 9.37
N GLU A 130 10.38 -9.66 10.62
CA GLU A 130 11.15 -8.49 11.03
C GLU A 130 12.50 -8.53 10.32
N SER A 131 12.80 -7.56 9.47
CA SER A 131 14.17 -7.35 9.01
C SER A 131 14.92 -6.73 10.18
N GLY A 132 15.94 -7.45 10.69
CA GLY A 132 16.68 -7.09 11.87
C GLY A 132 17.20 -5.65 11.81
N ARG A 133 17.28 -5.02 12.99
CA ARG A 133 18.00 -3.77 13.21
C ARG A 133 19.39 -3.89 12.60
N ALA A 134 19.72 -3.03 11.67
CA ALA A 134 21.12 -2.72 11.41
C ALA A 134 21.62 -1.94 12.62
N ASP A 135 22.57 -2.52 13.36
CA ASP A 135 23.33 -1.84 14.42
C ASP A 135 24.16 -0.67 13.83
#